data_6b1380ffcece783fe01913d97f669730
#
_entry.id   6b1380ffcece783fe01913d97f669730
#
_cell.length_a   1.000
_cell.length_b   1.000
_cell.length_c   1.000
_cell.angle_alpha   90.00
_cell.angle_beta   90.00
_cell.angle_gamma   90.00
#
_symmetry.space_group_name_H-M   'P 1'
#
loop_
_entity.id
_entity.type
_entity.pdbx_description
1 polymer ?
#
loop_
_entity_poly.entity_id
_entity_poly.type
_entity_poly.pdbx_seq_one_letter_code
_entity_poly.pdbx_strand_id
1 'polypeptide(L)'
;MKNVTLVLSDGTKFHGKSFGYDAPVAGEVVFNTAMMGYPESLTDPSYAGQLMTLTYPLVGNYGVPPFTFGDDKLPLFMESDKIYASAIIVADYSEEYSHWNACESLAEWLKREHVPGVTGIDTRQLTKVLREHGVMMGKIIFDDEPNNIPEADYEGVNFVDKVSCKEIIKYNEGAGKKVVLVDCGVKANIIRCLVNRGVEVIRVPWNYDYTDMEFDGLFLANGPGDPDMCQDAVDVIRRQMNNSRKPICGIC
;
A
#
# COMPACT_ATOMS: atom_id res chain seq x y z
N MET A 1 -25.04 -9.14 1.86
CA MET A 1 -24.17 -8.12 2.43
C MET A 1 -24.63 -7.75 3.82
N LYS A 2 -23.77 -7.81 4.85
CA LYS A 2 -24.08 -7.38 6.23
C LYS A 2 -24.02 -5.84 6.34
N ASN A 3 -24.78 -5.28 7.26
CA ASN A 3 -24.68 -3.87 7.59
C ASN A 3 -23.41 -3.60 8.41
N VAL A 4 -22.71 -2.54 8.07
CA VAL A 4 -21.49 -2.12 8.74
C VAL A 4 -21.50 -0.60 8.98
N THR A 5 -20.82 -0.18 10.01
CA THR A 5 -20.64 1.23 10.33
C THR A 5 -19.14 1.54 10.40
N LEU A 6 -18.69 2.53 9.61
CA LEU A 6 -17.40 3.17 9.81
C LEU A 6 -17.56 4.23 10.92
N VAL A 7 -16.78 4.10 11.98
CA VAL A 7 -16.75 5.06 13.09
C VAL A 7 -15.37 5.71 13.10
N LEU A 8 -15.33 7.04 12.95
CA LEU A 8 -14.10 7.83 13.05
C LEU A 8 -13.76 8.15 14.51
N SER A 9 -12.53 8.54 14.77
CA SER A 9 -12.03 8.88 16.12
C SER A 9 -12.73 10.07 16.78
N ASP A 10 -13.37 10.95 16.00
CA ASP A 10 -14.20 12.05 16.49
C ASP A 10 -15.65 11.63 16.81
N GLY A 11 -15.99 10.35 16.60
CA GLY A 11 -17.33 9.79 16.79
C GLY A 11 -18.24 9.90 15.56
N THR A 12 -17.80 10.52 14.47
CA THR A 12 -18.56 10.58 13.20
C THR A 12 -18.79 9.18 12.65
N LYS A 13 -19.99 8.92 12.16
CA LYS A 13 -20.41 7.60 11.67
C LYS A 13 -20.88 7.66 10.23
N PHE A 14 -20.48 6.65 9.46
CA PHE A 14 -20.95 6.38 8.10
C PHE A 14 -21.46 4.96 8.03
N HIS A 15 -22.71 4.79 7.55
CA HIS A 15 -23.33 3.48 7.42
C HIS A 15 -23.17 2.95 5.99
N GLY A 16 -22.87 1.66 5.89
CA GLY A 16 -22.67 0.98 4.61
C GLY A 16 -22.96 -0.51 4.69
N LYS A 17 -22.49 -1.25 3.71
CA LYS A 17 -22.64 -2.71 3.61
C LYS A 17 -21.30 -3.36 3.30
N SER A 18 -21.02 -4.52 3.92
CA SER A 18 -19.86 -5.34 3.62
C SER A 18 -20.01 -6.03 2.27
N PHE A 19 -18.96 -5.97 1.44
CA PHE A 19 -18.85 -6.77 0.21
C PHE A 19 -17.55 -7.59 0.14
N GLY A 20 -16.56 -7.28 0.98
CA GLY A 20 -15.31 -8.01 1.12
C GLY A 20 -15.36 -9.11 2.17
N TYR A 21 -14.27 -9.28 2.92
CA TYR A 21 -14.20 -10.21 4.04
C TYR A 21 -14.95 -9.64 5.26
N ASP A 22 -15.78 -10.49 5.87
CA ASP A 22 -16.62 -10.08 7.01
C ASP A 22 -15.81 -10.16 8.32
N ALA A 23 -14.98 -9.14 8.57
CA ALA A 23 -14.28 -8.97 9.85
C ALA A 23 -14.21 -7.49 10.24
N PRO A 24 -14.31 -7.15 11.52
CA PRO A 24 -14.08 -5.80 11.99
C PRO A 24 -12.59 -5.44 11.86
N VAL A 25 -12.30 -4.19 11.55
CA VAL A 25 -10.92 -3.70 11.38
C VAL A 25 -10.81 -2.24 11.83
N ALA A 26 -9.66 -1.88 12.41
CA ALA A 26 -9.32 -0.50 12.75
C ALA A 26 -8.03 -0.08 12.03
N GLY A 27 -7.91 1.21 11.74
CA GLY A 27 -6.75 1.77 11.06
C GLY A 27 -6.88 3.27 10.80
N GLU A 28 -5.85 3.85 10.22
CA GLU A 28 -5.89 5.22 9.72
C GLU A 28 -6.79 5.30 8.50
N VAL A 29 -7.76 6.23 8.51
CA VAL A 29 -8.65 6.42 7.37
C VAL A 29 -8.05 7.42 6.40
N VAL A 30 -7.77 6.95 5.20
CA VAL A 30 -7.17 7.77 4.14
C VAL A 30 -8.05 7.76 2.89
N PHE A 31 -7.82 8.70 1.96
CA PHE A 31 -8.52 8.72 0.68
C PHE A 31 -7.56 8.77 -0.50
N ASN A 32 -7.99 8.14 -1.59
CA ASN A 32 -7.31 8.13 -2.87
C ASN A 32 -8.25 8.68 -3.94
N THR A 33 -7.77 9.61 -4.76
CA THR A 33 -8.54 10.30 -5.82
C THR A 33 -8.34 9.70 -7.21
N ALA A 34 -7.60 8.60 -7.33
CA ALA A 34 -7.42 7.93 -8.61
C ALA A 34 -8.76 7.39 -9.14
N MET A 35 -8.97 7.56 -10.45
CA MET A 35 -10.18 7.07 -11.12
C MET A 35 -10.12 5.58 -11.47
N MET A 36 -8.92 5.01 -11.52
CA MET A 36 -8.65 3.61 -11.85
C MET A 36 -7.42 3.13 -11.10
N GLY A 37 -7.12 1.83 -11.16
CA GLY A 37 -5.93 1.26 -10.52
C GLY A 37 -6.17 0.86 -9.06
N TYR A 38 -7.37 0.40 -8.71
CA TYR A 38 -7.61 -0.09 -7.35
C TYR A 38 -6.81 -1.37 -7.03
N PRO A 39 -6.49 -2.30 -7.97
CA PRO A 39 -5.62 -3.42 -7.65
C PRO A 39 -4.20 -2.96 -7.30
N GLU A 40 -3.65 -2.02 -8.06
CA GLU A 40 -2.35 -1.41 -7.81
C GLU A 40 -2.34 -0.65 -6.47
N SER A 41 -3.40 0.12 -6.19
CA SER A 41 -3.51 0.86 -4.93
C SER A 41 -3.63 -0.06 -3.73
N LEU A 42 -4.42 -1.13 -3.80
CA LEU A 42 -4.58 -2.11 -2.72
C LEU A 42 -3.28 -2.85 -2.41
N THR A 43 -2.46 -3.11 -3.43
CA THR A 43 -1.18 -3.81 -3.30
C THR A 43 0.02 -2.87 -3.07
N ASP A 44 -0.19 -1.56 -3.01
CA ASP A 44 0.86 -0.59 -2.67
C ASP A 44 1.20 -0.69 -1.16
N PRO A 45 2.44 -1.05 -0.80
CA PRO A 45 2.85 -1.15 0.60
C PRO A 45 2.67 0.13 1.41
N SER A 46 2.59 1.29 0.77
CA SER A 46 2.34 2.57 1.43
C SER A 46 1.00 2.63 2.16
N TYR A 47 0.05 1.76 1.82
CA TYR A 47 -1.26 1.68 2.49
C TYR A 47 -1.30 0.68 3.66
N ALA A 48 -0.16 0.15 4.10
CA ALA A 48 -0.11 -0.74 5.24
C ALA A 48 -0.68 -0.07 6.51
N GLY A 49 -1.67 -0.72 7.13
CA GLY A 49 -2.37 -0.19 8.30
C GLY A 49 -3.51 0.79 7.99
N GLN A 50 -3.78 1.10 6.72
CA GLN A 50 -4.75 2.13 6.34
C GLN A 50 -6.08 1.55 5.84
N LEU A 51 -7.18 2.22 6.19
CA LEU A 51 -8.52 2.01 5.66
C LEU A 51 -8.68 2.95 4.45
N MET A 52 -8.53 2.40 3.24
CA MET A 52 -8.43 3.19 2.03
C MET A 52 -9.79 3.53 1.44
N THR A 53 -10.13 4.81 1.40
CA THR A 53 -11.34 5.33 0.76
C THR A 53 -11.06 5.71 -0.69
N LEU A 54 -11.78 5.11 -1.64
CA LEU A 54 -11.74 5.54 -3.04
C LEU A 54 -12.81 6.59 -3.31
N THR A 55 -12.41 7.75 -3.81
CA THR A 55 -13.35 8.86 -4.10
C THR A 55 -14.07 8.69 -5.43
N TYR A 56 -13.54 7.85 -6.33
CA TYR A 56 -14.24 7.53 -7.57
C TYR A 56 -15.51 6.72 -7.25
N PRO A 57 -16.67 7.12 -7.81
CA PRO A 57 -17.96 6.62 -7.32
C PRO A 57 -18.17 5.12 -7.58
N LEU A 58 -17.70 4.57 -8.70
CA LEU A 58 -17.93 3.17 -9.08
C LEU A 58 -16.62 2.37 -9.05
N VAL A 59 -16.58 1.33 -8.24
CA VAL A 59 -15.40 0.46 -8.08
C VAL A 59 -15.80 -1.01 -8.27
N GLY A 60 -14.89 -1.82 -8.83
CA GLY A 60 -15.13 -3.25 -9.11
C GLY A 60 -15.49 -3.55 -10.56
N ASN A 61 -15.92 -2.57 -11.32
CA ASN A 61 -16.47 -2.71 -12.67
C ASN A 61 -15.51 -3.31 -13.73
N TYR A 62 -14.20 -3.33 -13.48
CA TYR A 62 -13.25 -4.00 -14.37
C TYR A 62 -12.56 -5.24 -13.75
N GLY A 63 -13.03 -5.69 -12.57
CA GLY A 63 -12.52 -6.88 -11.91
C GLY A 63 -11.07 -6.76 -11.45
N VAL A 64 -10.43 -7.90 -11.23
CA VAL A 64 -9.04 -8.01 -10.77
C VAL A 64 -8.24 -8.84 -11.77
N PRO A 65 -7.07 -8.35 -12.23
CA PRO A 65 -6.21 -9.11 -13.12
C PRO A 65 -5.56 -10.30 -12.39
N PRO A 66 -5.08 -11.33 -13.14
CA PRO A 66 -4.41 -12.46 -12.55
C PRO A 66 -3.10 -12.04 -11.84
N PHE A 67 -2.82 -12.69 -10.73
CA PHE A 67 -1.57 -12.50 -10.02
C PHE A 67 -0.43 -13.27 -10.72
N THR A 68 0.23 -12.62 -11.66
CA THR A 68 1.28 -13.19 -12.49
C THR A 68 2.57 -12.38 -12.38
N PHE A 69 3.70 -13.08 -12.55
CA PHE A 69 5.05 -12.48 -12.51
C PHE A 69 5.67 -12.44 -13.90
N GLY A 70 6.44 -11.39 -14.16
CA GLY A 70 7.29 -11.28 -15.34
C GLY A 70 8.58 -12.11 -15.22
N ASP A 71 9.39 -12.11 -16.26
CA ASP A 71 10.71 -12.78 -16.27
C ASP A 71 11.67 -12.18 -15.23
N ASP A 72 11.45 -10.93 -14.85
CA ASP A 72 12.15 -10.20 -13.80
C ASP A 72 11.66 -10.54 -12.38
N LYS A 73 10.73 -11.50 -12.24
CA LYS A 73 10.08 -11.89 -10.99
C LYS A 73 9.29 -10.77 -10.29
N LEU A 74 8.96 -9.70 -11.01
CA LEU A 74 8.07 -8.64 -10.54
C LEU A 74 6.62 -8.94 -10.92
N PRO A 75 5.64 -8.62 -10.07
CA PRO A 75 4.23 -8.76 -10.44
C PRO A 75 3.90 -7.84 -11.62
N LEU A 76 3.19 -8.35 -12.62
CA LEU A 76 2.91 -7.60 -13.86
C LEU A 76 1.85 -6.51 -13.68
N PHE A 77 0.83 -6.78 -12.86
CA PHE A 77 -0.37 -5.95 -12.74
C PHE A 77 -0.60 -5.39 -11.32
N MET A 78 0.28 -5.72 -10.39
CA MET A 78 0.21 -5.32 -8.99
C MET A 78 1.49 -4.57 -8.60
N GLU A 79 1.45 -3.89 -7.46
CA GLU A 79 2.61 -3.17 -6.93
C GLU A 79 3.42 -3.99 -5.92
N SER A 80 2.86 -5.12 -5.45
CA SER A 80 3.55 -6.07 -4.56
C SER A 80 2.90 -7.45 -4.61
N ASP A 81 3.29 -8.32 -3.71
CA ASP A 81 2.89 -9.73 -3.64
C ASP A 81 1.55 -10.00 -2.93
N LYS A 82 0.93 -8.98 -2.31
CA LYS A 82 -0.32 -9.09 -1.55
C LYS A 82 -1.04 -7.75 -1.41
N ILE A 83 -2.25 -7.76 -0.86
CA ILE A 83 -2.94 -6.55 -0.41
C ILE A 83 -2.29 -6.05 0.88
N TYR A 84 -1.94 -4.76 0.92
CA TYR A 84 -1.41 -4.08 2.11
C TYR A 84 -2.43 -3.19 2.79
N ALA A 85 -3.40 -2.63 2.05
CA ALA A 85 -4.48 -1.87 2.64
C ALA A 85 -5.28 -2.75 3.62
N SER A 86 -5.58 -2.22 4.81
CA SER A 86 -6.33 -2.95 5.84
C SER A 86 -7.82 -3.09 5.51
N ALA A 87 -8.37 -2.19 4.70
CA ALA A 87 -9.72 -2.27 4.14
C ALA A 87 -9.87 -1.34 2.95
N ILE A 88 -10.93 -1.54 2.16
CA ILE A 88 -11.35 -0.62 1.11
C ILE A 88 -12.77 -0.10 1.40
N ILE A 89 -12.96 1.21 1.20
CA ILE A 89 -14.23 1.92 1.41
C ILE A 89 -14.61 2.61 0.10
N VAL A 90 -15.80 2.31 -0.42
CA VAL A 90 -16.27 2.83 -1.71
C VAL A 90 -17.72 3.34 -1.62
N ALA A 91 -18.08 4.22 -2.54
CA ALA A 91 -19.47 4.65 -2.67
C ALA A 91 -20.33 3.54 -3.28
N ASP A 92 -20.00 3.11 -4.48
CA ASP A 92 -20.72 2.07 -5.21
C ASP A 92 -19.76 0.93 -5.61
N TYR A 93 -20.13 -0.29 -5.26
CA TYR A 93 -19.44 -1.52 -5.68
C TYR A 93 -20.21 -2.21 -6.80
N SER A 94 -19.54 -2.50 -7.91
CA SER A 94 -20.07 -3.32 -9.00
C SER A 94 -19.75 -4.79 -8.76
N GLU A 95 -20.79 -5.63 -8.64
CA GLU A 95 -20.63 -7.10 -8.55
C GLU A 95 -20.21 -7.68 -9.90
N GLU A 96 -20.74 -7.11 -10.99
CA GLU A 96 -20.38 -7.49 -12.34
C GLU A 96 -19.18 -6.71 -12.84
N TYR A 97 -18.27 -7.41 -13.48
CA TYR A 97 -17.08 -6.80 -14.07
C TYR A 97 -16.89 -7.21 -15.52
N SER A 98 -16.26 -6.34 -16.28
CA SER A 98 -15.95 -6.59 -17.68
C SER A 98 -14.63 -5.94 -18.07
N HIS A 99 -13.58 -6.76 -18.18
CA HIS A 99 -12.29 -6.35 -18.69
C HIS A 99 -11.54 -7.57 -19.25
N TRP A 100 -10.84 -7.40 -20.36
CA TRP A 100 -10.14 -8.51 -21.04
C TRP A 100 -9.12 -9.25 -20.15
N ASN A 101 -8.57 -8.57 -19.14
CA ASN A 101 -7.55 -9.11 -18.24
C ASN A 101 -8.12 -9.50 -16.86
N ALA A 102 -9.41 -9.42 -16.65
CA ALA A 102 -9.99 -9.77 -15.35
C ALA A 102 -10.15 -11.28 -15.21
N CYS A 103 -9.78 -11.83 -14.06
CA CYS A 103 -9.96 -13.25 -13.74
C CYS A 103 -10.91 -13.49 -12.56
N GLU A 104 -11.17 -12.48 -11.74
CA GLU A 104 -12.06 -12.56 -10.58
C GLU A 104 -12.67 -11.19 -10.25
N SER A 105 -13.73 -11.19 -9.44
CA SER A 105 -14.31 -9.95 -8.92
C SER A 105 -13.46 -9.39 -7.78
N LEU A 106 -13.60 -8.07 -7.53
CA LEU A 106 -12.95 -7.44 -6.39
C LEU A 106 -13.40 -8.08 -5.05
N ALA A 107 -14.68 -8.44 -4.93
CA ALA A 107 -15.19 -9.07 -3.71
C ALA A 107 -14.57 -10.46 -3.45
N GLU A 108 -14.41 -11.27 -4.49
CA GLU A 108 -13.77 -12.60 -4.37
C GLU A 108 -12.32 -12.45 -3.93
N TRP A 109 -11.58 -11.54 -4.55
CA TRP A 109 -10.20 -11.26 -4.20
C TRP A 109 -10.07 -10.79 -2.73
N LEU A 110 -10.85 -9.78 -2.32
CA LEU A 110 -10.84 -9.28 -0.94
C LEU A 110 -11.18 -10.37 0.09
N LYS A 111 -12.16 -11.24 -0.21
CA LYS A 111 -12.51 -12.36 0.68
C LYS A 111 -11.40 -13.38 0.81
N ARG A 112 -10.73 -13.71 -0.31
CA ARG A 112 -9.59 -14.64 -0.33
C ARG A 112 -8.40 -14.10 0.48
N GLU A 113 -8.13 -12.79 0.34
CA GLU A 113 -7.03 -12.11 1.06
C GLU A 113 -7.42 -11.67 2.49
N HIS A 114 -8.64 -11.98 2.95
CA HIS A 114 -9.17 -11.62 4.26
C HIS A 114 -9.21 -10.09 4.51
N VAL A 115 -9.50 -9.31 3.48
CA VAL A 115 -9.57 -7.84 3.55
C VAL A 115 -11.03 -7.37 3.54
N PRO A 116 -11.47 -6.57 4.53
CA PRO A 116 -12.79 -5.97 4.53
C PRO A 116 -13.00 -5.00 3.37
N GLY A 117 -14.21 -5.04 2.77
CA GLY A 117 -14.65 -4.10 1.77
C GLY A 117 -16.03 -3.53 2.15
N VAL A 118 -16.18 -2.22 2.11
CA VAL A 118 -17.42 -1.51 2.48
C VAL A 118 -17.92 -0.66 1.33
N THR A 119 -19.20 -0.80 1.00
CA THR A 119 -19.90 -0.02 -0.03
C THR A 119 -21.08 0.75 0.57
N GLY A 120 -21.58 1.77 -0.15
CA GLY A 120 -22.70 2.59 0.27
C GLY A 120 -22.31 3.76 1.17
N ILE A 121 -21.01 4.03 1.34
CA ILE A 121 -20.51 5.16 2.11
C ILE A 121 -20.53 6.44 1.27
N ASP A 122 -20.97 7.55 1.84
CA ASP A 122 -20.75 8.88 1.23
C ASP A 122 -19.25 9.23 1.29
N THR A 123 -18.49 8.71 0.32
CA THR A 123 -17.04 8.92 0.22
C THR A 123 -16.69 10.39 -0.02
N ARG A 124 -17.60 11.17 -0.62
CA ARG A 124 -17.41 12.62 -0.80
C ARG A 124 -17.45 13.36 0.54
N GLN A 125 -18.44 13.06 1.38
CA GLN A 125 -18.54 13.65 2.71
C GLN A 125 -17.38 13.19 3.59
N LEU A 126 -17.03 11.89 3.58
CA LEU A 126 -15.88 11.34 4.30
C LEU A 126 -14.58 12.06 3.91
N THR A 127 -14.34 12.25 2.61
CA THR A 127 -13.14 12.97 2.13
C THR A 127 -13.09 14.41 2.62
N LYS A 128 -14.23 15.11 2.73
CA LYS A 128 -14.26 16.48 3.28
C LYS A 128 -13.85 16.48 4.75
N VAL A 129 -14.39 15.55 5.55
CA VAL A 129 -14.02 15.40 6.96
C VAL A 129 -12.52 15.16 7.10
N LEU A 130 -11.97 14.19 6.35
CA LEU A 130 -10.53 13.86 6.40
C LEU A 130 -9.65 15.04 5.97
N ARG A 131 -10.06 15.84 4.98
CA ARG A 131 -9.30 17.03 4.54
C ARG A 131 -9.29 18.15 5.58
N GLU A 132 -10.34 18.28 6.36
CA GLU A 132 -10.45 19.33 7.39
C GLU A 132 -9.69 18.96 8.66
N HIS A 133 -9.66 17.67 9.03
CA HIS A 133 -9.05 17.19 10.26
C HIS A 133 -7.61 16.66 10.09
N GLY A 134 -7.22 16.30 8.87
CA GLY A 134 -5.93 15.65 8.61
C GLY A 134 -5.97 14.15 8.91
N VAL A 135 -5.00 13.65 9.69
CA VAL A 135 -4.92 12.23 10.07
C VAL A 135 -6.06 11.87 11.01
N MET A 136 -6.85 10.85 10.66
CA MET A 136 -7.95 10.34 11.48
C MET A 136 -7.91 8.83 11.55
N MET A 137 -7.99 8.31 12.76
CA MET A 137 -8.21 6.88 12.98
C MET A 137 -9.70 6.56 12.83
N GLY A 138 -9.98 5.32 12.43
CA GLY A 138 -11.34 4.84 12.33
C GLY A 138 -11.42 3.33 12.49
N LYS A 139 -12.64 2.84 12.63
CA LYS A 139 -12.92 1.41 12.70
C LYS A 139 -14.19 1.05 11.94
N ILE A 140 -14.12 -0.08 11.25
CA ILE A 140 -15.27 -0.71 10.60
C ILE A 140 -15.82 -1.76 11.55
N ILE A 141 -17.07 -1.64 11.93
CA ILE A 141 -17.78 -2.56 12.84
C ILE A 141 -19.03 -3.10 12.16
N PHE A 142 -19.45 -4.31 12.54
CA PHE A 142 -20.66 -4.96 12.04
C PHE A 142 -21.81 -4.68 13.01
N ASP A 143 -22.96 -4.23 12.50
CA ASP A 143 -24.07 -3.74 13.33
C ASP A 143 -24.71 -4.87 14.15
N ASP A 144 -24.68 -6.12 13.64
CA ASP A 144 -25.31 -7.28 14.25
C ASP A 144 -24.36 -8.10 15.18
N GLU A 145 -23.11 -7.67 15.34
CA GLU A 145 -22.10 -8.40 16.12
C GLU A 145 -21.53 -7.53 17.25
N PRO A 146 -21.19 -8.09 18.42
CA PRO A 146 -20.54 -7.33 19.50
C PRO A 146 -19.08 -7.03 19.13
N ASN A 147 -18.88 -6.10 18.21
CA ASN A 147 -17.58 -5.72 17.65
C ASN A 147 -16.86 -4.74 18.57
N ASN A 148 -16.36 -5.22 19.68
CA ASN A 148 -15.57 -4.40 20.58
C ASN A 148 -14.07 -4.51 20.19
N ILE A 149 -13.69 -3.95 19.04
CA ILE A 149 -12.28 -3.81 18.70
C ILE A 149 -11.73 -2.50 19.25
N PRO A 150 -10.49 -2.49 19.77
CA PRO A 150 -9.83 -1.26 20.16
C PRO A 150 -9.65 -0.34 18.94
N GLU A 151 -9.44 0.93 19.19
CA GLU A 151 -8.91 1.83 18.18
C GLU A 151 -7.50 1.37 17.78
N ALA A 152 -7.13 1.61 16.52
CA ALA A 152 -5.77 1.35 16.11
C ALA A 152 -4.84 2.36 16.79
N ASP A 153 -3.79 1.85 17.41
CA ASP A 153 -2.71 2.66 17.98
C ASP A 153 -1.44 2.39 17.16
N TYR A 154 -0.93 3.42 16.53
CA TYR A 154 0.26 3.36 15.69
C TYR A 154 1.47 4.06 16.32
N GLU A 155 1.35 4.50 17.59
CA GLU A 155 2.47 5.06 18.33
C GLU A 155 3.60 4.01 18.46
N GLY A 156 4.80 4.38 18.00
CA GLY A 156 5.96 3.50 18.04
C GLY A 156 5.94 2.34 17.04
N VAL A 157 4.96 2.27 16.12
CA VAL A 157 4.88 1.21 15.12
C VAL A 157 5.74 1.54 13.90
N ASN A 158 6.78 0.75 13.65
CA ASN A 158 7.56 0.83 12.42
C ASN A 158 6.86 0.03 11.30
N PHE A 159 6.08 0.72 10.47
CA PHE A 159 5.43 0.10 9.31
C PHE A 159 6.41 -0.25 8.20
N VAL A 160 7.51 0.49 8.05
CA VAL A 160 8.54 0.19 7.06
C VAL A 160 9.16 -1.19 7.33
N ASP A 161 9.43 -1.52 8.60
CA ASP A 161 9.93 -2.86 8.94
C ASP A 161 8.95 -3.98 8.56
N LYS A 162 7.63 -3.72 8.61
CA LYS A 162 6.61 -4.71 8.25
C LYS A 162 6.51 -4.98 6.75
N VAL A 163 6.89 -4.01 5.91
CA VAL A 163 6.72 -4.08 4.44
C VAL A 163 8.02 -4.25 3.67
N SER A 164 9.13 -3.88 4.25
CA SER A 164 10.47 -4.01 3.65
C SER A 164 10.84 -5.48 3.40
N CYS A 165 11.58 -5.75 2.33
CA CYS A 165 12.17 -7.06 2.10
C CYS A 165 13.08 -7.45 3.27
N LYS A 166 13.25 -8.76 3.48
CA LYS A 166 14.10 -9.28 4.57
C LYS A 166 15.46 -9.75 4.08
N GLU A 167 15.63 -9.84 2.76
CA GLU A 167 16.84 -10.30 2.10
C GLU A 167 17.18 -9.37 0.92
N ILE A 168 18.44 -9.39 0.51
CA ILE A 168 18.89 -8.68 -0.69
C ILE A 168 18.32 -9.38 -1.92
N ILE A 169 17.66 -8.62 -2.78
CA ILE A 169 17.08 -9.11 -4.03
C ILE A 169 17.71 -8.33 -5.18
N LYS A 170 18.17 -9.06 -6.19
CA LYS A 170 18.79 -8.45 -7.37
C LYS A 170 17.90 -8.64 -8.60
N TYR A 171 17.81 -7.58 -9.39
CA TYR A 171 17.09 -7.55 -10.65
C TYR A 171 18.03 -7.09 -11.76
N ASN A 172 17.92 -7.69 -12.96
CA ASN A 172 18.69 -7.34 -14.15
C ASN A 172 20.21 -7.40 -13.89
N GLU A 173 20.68 -8.47 -13.23
CA GLU A 173 22.10 -8.64 -12.89
C GLU A 173 23.01 -8.56 -14.11
N GLY A 174 24.14 -7.89 -13.98
CA GLY A 174 25.12 -7.68 -15.05
C GLY A 174 24.82 -6.52 -15.99
N ALA A 175 23.74 -5.76 -15.75
CA ALA A 175 23.48 -4.51 -16.48
C ALA A 175 24.55 -3.43 -16.17
N GLY A 176 24.67 -2.45 -17.09
CA GLY A 176 25.81 -1.52 -17.10
C GLY A 176 25.91 -0.59 -15.87
N LYS A 177 24.80 -0.19 -15.28
CA LYS A 177 24.76 0.67 -14.08
C LYS A 177 24.06 -0.03 -12.94
N LYS A 178 24.61 0.12 -11.72
CA LYS A 178 24.07 -0.52 -10.50
C LYS A 178 23.46 0.52 -9.58
N VAL A 179 22.25 0.27 -9.13
CA VAL A 179 21.56 1.11 -8.16
C VAL A 179 21.22 0.26 -6.94
N VAL A 180 21.67 0.70 -5.77
CA VAL A 180 21.16 0.19 -4.49
C VAL A 180 19.82 0.87 -4.25
N LEU A 181 18.77 0.06 -4.04
CA LEU A 181 17.43 0.50 -3.72
C LEU A 181 17.12 0.13 -2.27
N VAL A 182 16.99 1.14 -1.40
CA VAL A 182 16.59 0.95 0.00
C VAL A 182 15.08 0.77 0.03
N ASP A 183 14.66 -0.41 0.47
CA ASP A 183 13.27 -0.80 0.44
C ASP A 183 12.52 -0.36 1.70
N CYS A 184 11.83 0.75 1.62
CA CYS A 184 10.92 1.22 2.66
C CYS A 184 9.45 0.79 2.41
N GLY A 185 9.20 -0.03 1.38
CA GLY A 185 7.88 -0.41 0.89
C GLY A 185 7.73 -0.09 -0.60
N VAL A 186 8.74 -0.50 -1.38
CA VAL A 186 8.86 -0.14 -2.80
C VAL A 186 7.73 -0.74 -3.64
N LYS A 187 7.16 0.06 -4.53
CA LYS A 187 6.26 -0.40 -5.58
C LYS A 187 7.02 -1.16 -6.66
N ALA A 188 6.47 -2.28 -7.12
CA ALA A 188 7.05 -3.06 -8.21
C ALA A 188 7.29 -2.22 -9.47
N ASN A 189 6.41 -1.25 -9.76
CA ASN A 189 6.59 -0.39 -10.92
C ASN A 189 7.84 0.49 -10.85
N ILE A 190 8.30 0.89 -9.68
CA ILE A 190 9.55 1.65 -9.52
C ILE A 190 10.73 0.78 -9.95
N ILE A 191 10.79 -0.46 -9.46
CA ILE A 191 11.85 -1.42 -9.84
C ILE A 191 11.78 -1.68 -11.36
N ARG A 192 10.58 -1.95 -11.90
CA ARG A 192 10.34 -2.17 -13.32
C ARG A 192 10.82 -1.00 -14.18
N CYS A 193 10.57 0.23 -13.74
CA CYS A 193 11.04 1.43 -14.43
C CYS A 193 12.57 1.54 -14.48
N LEU A 194 13.28 1.10 -13.45
CA LEU A 194 14.74 1.06 -13.41
C LEU A 194 15.29 -0.06 -14.30
N VAL A 195 14.76 -1.26 -14.18
CA VAL A 195 15.12 -2.45 -14.98
C VAL A 195 14.94 -2.17 -16.49
N ASN A 196 13.80 -1.58 -16.89
CA ASN A 196 13.52 -1.24 -18.28
C ASN A 196 14.47 -0.16 -18.86
N ARG A 197 15.20 0.54 -18.00
CA ARG A 197 16.25 1.49 -18.40
C ARG A 197 17.65 0.87 -18.43
N GLY A 198 17.74 -0.45 -18.29
CA GLY A 198 19.02 -1.17 -18.31
C GLY A 198 19.84 -1.00 -17.03
N VAL A 199 19.18 -0.78 -15.90
CA VAL A 199 19.83 -0.66 -14.59
C VAL A 199 19.77 -2.00 -13.85
N GLU A 200 20.90 -2.42 -13.27
CA GLU A 200 20.92 -3.48 -12.26
C GLU A 200 20.41 -2.88 -10.93
N VAL A 201 19.33 -3.44 -10.35
CA VAL A 201 18.77 -2.97 -9.10
C VAL A 201 19.11 -3.98 -8.00
N ILE A 202 19.76 -3.49 -6.94
CA ILE A 202 20.07 -4.25 -5.74
C ILE A 202 19.13 -3.73 -4.64
N ARG A 203 17.98 -4.39 -4.46
CA ARG A 203 17.00 -4.07 -3.42
C ARG A 203 17.51 -4.61 -2.08
N VAL A 204 17.66 -3.73 -1.11
CA VAL A 204 18.14 -4.05 0.24
C VAL A 204 17.08 -3.73 1.29
N PRO A 205 17.04 -4.44 2.44
CA PRO A 205 16.20 -4.07 3.57
C PRO A 205 16.40 -2.62 4.00
N TRP A 206 15.36 -2.01 4.56
CA TRP A 206 15.35 -0.60 4.96
C TRP A 206 16.51 -0.21 5.91
N ASN A 207 16.95 -1.12 6.77
CA ASN A 207 18.01 -0.92 7.78
C ASN A 207 19.36 -1.56 7.40
N TYR A 208 19.50 -1.99 6.13
CA TYR A 208 20.74 -2.63 5.67
C TYR A 208 21.87 -1.62 5.50
N ASP A 209 23.07 -1.93 5.98
CA ASP A 209 24.26 -1.10 5.75
C ASP A 209 24.92 -1.47 4.41
N TYR A 210 24.69 -0.61 3.41
CA TYR A 210 25.20 -0.75 2.04
C TYR A 210 26.46 0.10 1.78
N THR A 211 27.07 0.73 2.80
CA THR A 211 28.18 1.66 2.62
C THR A 211 29.42 1.02 1.99
N ASP A 212 29.64 -0.27 2.23
CA ASP A 212 30.75 -1.04 1.66
C ASP A 212 30.44 -1.68 0.29
N MET A 213 29.25 -1.48 -0.24
CA MET A 213 28.84 -2.03 -1.54
C MET A 213 29.34 -1.18 -2.71
N GLU A 214 29.67 -1.84 -3.83
CA GLU A 214 29.94 -1.15 -5.10
C GLU A 214 28.65 -0.91 -5.88
N PHE A 215 28.29 0.37 -6.10
CA PHE A 215 27.14 0.78 -6.89
C PHE A 215 27.35 2.17 -7.47
N ASP A 216 26.55 2.56 -8.48
CA ASP A 216 26.64 3.86 -9.18
C ASP A 216 25.68 4.92 -8.60
N GLY A 217 24.56 4.52 -8.01
CA GLY A 217 23.56 5.42 -7.44
C GLY A 217 22.75 4.80 -6.34
N LEU A 218 22.17 5.63 -5.48
CA LEU A 218 21.29 5.23 -4.37
C LEU A 218 19.86 5.67 -4.67
N PHE A 219 18.91 4.78 -4.47
CA PHE A 219 17.49 5.06 -4.59
C PHE A 219 16.77 4.76 -3.27
N LEU A 220 16.11 5.77 -2.72
CA LEU A 220 15.30 5.65 -1.51
C LEU A 220 13.84 5.47 -1.92
N ALA A 221 13.26 4.33 -1.61
CA ALA A 221 11.89 4.02 -2.01
C ALA A 221 10.85 4.68 -1.10
N ASN A 222 9.62 4.76 -1.60
CA ASN A 222 8.44 5.09 -0.80
C ASN A 222 8.19 4.05 0.30
N GLY A 223 7.37 4.41 1.28
CA GLY A 223 6.94 3.50 2.34
C GLY A 223 5.83 4.09 3.21
N PRO A 224 5.23 3.25 4.07
CA PRO A 224 4.21 3.66 5.03
C PRO A 224 4.80 4.22 6.32
N GLY A 225 3.96 4.91 7.08
CA GLY A 225 4.25 5.33 8.46
C GLY A 225 5.14 6.55 8.59
N ASP A 226 5.66 6.75 9.79
CA ASP A 226 6.47 7.91 10.14
C ASP A 226 7.96 7.65 9.83
N PRO A 227 8.63 8.51 9.02
CA PRO A 227 10.07 8.41 8.76
C PRO A 227 10.95 8.45 10.01
N ASP A 228 10.49 9.07 11.09
CA ASP A 228 11.24 9.13 12.37
C ASP A 228 11.43 7.75 12.99
N MET A 229 10.59 6.77 12.63
CA MET A 229 10.76 5.37 13.03
C MET A 229 11.88 4.63 12.29
N CYS A 230 12.52 5.27 11.30
CA CYS A 230 13.53 4.66 10.43
C CYS A 230 14.96 5.20 10.70
N GLN A 231 15.33 5.42 11.96
CA GLN A 231 16.62 6.03 12.32
C GLN A 231 17.84 5.25 11.80
N ASP A 232 17.78 3.92 11.77
CA ASP A 232 18.86 3.10 11.19
C ASP A 232 19.10 3.43 9.72
N ALA A 233 18.02 3.58 8.94
CA ALA A 233 18.13 4.02 7.53
C ALA A 233 18.71 5.42 7.41
N VAL A 234 18.24 6.36 8.24
CA VAL A 234 18.73 7.75 8.27
C VAL A 234 20.24 7.80 8.54
N ASP A 235 20.72 6.99 9.48
CA ASP A 235 22.16 6.96 9.83
C ASP A 235 23.02 6.36 8.72
N VAL A 236 22.55 5.33 8.02
CA VAL A 236 23.24 4.77 6.84
C VAL A 236 23.28 5.79 5.70
N ILE A 237 22.14 6.45 5.40
CA ILE A 237 22.03 7.47 4.37
C ILE A 237 23.00 8.63 4.68
N ARG A 238 23.04 9.11 5.93
CA ARG A 238 23.91 10.20 6.39
C ARG A 238 25.39 9.84 6.21
N ARG A 239 25.79 8.59 6.57
CA ARG A 239 27.15 8.09 6.31
C ARG A 239 27.48 8.07 4.83
N GLN A 240 26.57 7.58 3.99
CA GLN A 240 26.73 7.55 2.54
C GLN A 240 26.90 8.96 1.94
N MET A 241 26.11 9.93 2.37
CA MET A 241 26.20 11.32 1.91
C MET A 241 27.54 11.98 2.28
N ASN A 242 28.09 11.66 3.44
CA ASN A 242 29.35 12.21 3.91
C ASN A 242 30.57 11.57 3.21
N ASN A 243 30.50 10.30 2.87
CA ASN A 243 31.62 9.52 2.38
C ASN A 243 31.65 9.37 0.85
N SER A 244 30.60 9.76 0.15
CA SER A 244 30.47 9.53 -1.29
C SER A 244 29.73 10.67 -1.99
N ARG A 245 30.08 10.91 -3.27
CA ARG A 245 29.37 11.83 -4.16
C ARG A 245 28.46 11.11 -5.17
N LYS A 246 28.08 9.85 -4.88
CA LYS A 246 27.17 9.11 -5.74
C LYS A 246 25.79 9.81 -5.75
N PRO A 247 25.10 9.83 -6.89
CA PRO A 247 23.77 10.43 -6.97
C PRO A 247 22.79 9.68 -6.06
N ILE A 248 21.92 10.43 -5.41
CA ILE A 248 20.84 9.93 -4.55
C ILE A 248 19.53 10.44 -5.12
N CYS A 249 18.57 9.55 -5.31
CA CYS A 249 17.22 9.85 -5.72
C CYS A 249 16.24 9.22 -4.73
N GLY A 250 15.08 9.83 -4.54
CA GLY A 250 14.04 9.28 -3.67
C GLY A 250 12.64 9.57 -4.19
N ILE A 251 11.68 8.76 -3.73
CA ILE A 251 10.24 8.92 -3.96
C ILE A 251 9.55 8.91 -2.59
N CYS A 252 8.63 9.89 -2.42
CA CYS A 252 7.85 10.13 -1.20
C CYS A 252 8.63 10.81 -0.05
#